data_65722c9272784755378a271389549cc7
#
_entry.id   65722c9272784755378a271389549cc7
#
_cell.length_a   1.000
_cell.length_b   1.000
_cell.length_c   1.000
_cell.angle_alpha   90.00
_cell.angle_beta   90.00
_cell.angle_gamma   90.00
#
_symmetry.space_group_name_H-M   'P 1'
#
loop_
_entity.id
_entity.type
_entity.pdbx_description
1 polymer ?
#
loop_
_entity_poly.entity_id
_entity_poly.type
_entity_poly.pdbx_seq_one_letter_code
_entity_poly.pdbx_strand_id
1 'polypeptide(L)' 'MVVVYLKNGEKAPMPDANYVRLESTAEAACVMLRCFFGSSEVGQFKWDEVAGYVIEAVRLPEGPGASLEAWQERLQP' A
#
# COMPACT_ATOMS: atom_id res chain seq x y z
N MET A 1 2.40 -1.74 -4.75
CA MET A 1 1.69 -0.45 -4.77
C MET A 1 0.55 -0.47 -3.76
N VAL A 2 0.34 0.62 -3.07
CA VAL A 2 -0.81 0.80 -2.19
C VAL A 2 -1.80 1.72 -2.89
N VAL A 3 -3.08 1.38 -2.86
CA VAL A 3 -4.14 2.25 -3.35
C VAL A 3 -5.08 2.53 -2.19
N VAL A 4 -5.27 3.80 -1.87
CA VAL A 4 -6.16 4.22 -0.80
C VAL A 4 -7.46 4.74 -1.43
N TYR A 5 -8.58 4.23 -0.96
CA TYR A 5 -9.91 4.66 -1.41
C TYR A 5 -10.51 5.58 -0.36
N LEU A 6 -10.89 6.75 -0.78
CA LEU A 6 -11.43 7.78 0.11
C LEU A 6 -12.95 7.74 0.11
N LYS A 7 -13.55 8.19 1.20
CA LYS A 7 -15.01 8.19 1.34
C LYS A 7 -15.71 9.10 0.36
N ASN A 8 -15.00 10.09 -0.19
CA ASN A 8 -15.54 10.98 -1.22
C ASN A 8 -15.57 10.36 -2.62
N GLY A 9 -15.14 9.10 -2.76
CA GLY A 9 -15.09 8.41 -4.04
C GLY A 9 -13.76 8.51 -4.78
N GLU A 10 -12.83 9.27 -4.28
CA GLU A 10 -11.52 9.41 -4.91
C GLU A 10 -10.61 8.23 -4.58
N LYS A 11 -9.66 7.97 -5.48
CA LYS A 11 -8.58 7.02 -5.27
C LYS A 11 -7.27 7.77 -5.15
N ALA A 12 -6.44 7.33 -4.22
CA ALA A 12 -5.09 7.86 -4.06
C ALA A 12 -4.09 6.72 -4.27
N PRO A 13 -3.60 6.51 -5.50
CA PRO A 13 -2.60 5.49 -5.74
C PRO A 13 -1.25 5.94 -5.21
N MET A 14 -0.57 5.03 -4.51
CA MET A 14 0.75 5.25 -3.94
C MET A 14 1.70 4.23 -4.56
N PRO A 15 2.23 4.50 -5.76
CA PRO A 15 3.01 3.49 -6.49
C PRO A 15 4.26 3.04 -5.75
N ASP A 16 4.86 3.92 -4.97
CA ASP A 16 6.09 3.62 -4.26
C ASP A 16 5.85 2.96 -2.91
N ALA A 17 4.62 2.98 -2.40
CA ALA A 17 4.34 2.38 -1.10
C ALA A 17 4.24 0.87 -1.19
N ASN A 18 4.78 0.17 -0.20
CA ASN A 18 4.71 -1.28 -0.13
C ASN A 18 4.04 -1.79 1.15
N TYR A 19 3.77 -0.92 2.12
CA TYR A 19 2.95 -1.31 3.27
C TYR A 19 2.34 -0.07 3.92
N VAL A 20 1.39 -0.32 4.82
CA VAL A 20 0.68 0.73 5.55
C VAL A 20 0.69 0.40 7.04
N ARG A 21 0.52 1.44 7.85
CA ARG A 21 0.35 1.32 9.30
C ARG A 21 -0.75 2.26 9.76
N LEU A 22 -1.53 1.81 10.73
CA LEU A 22 -2.47 2.68 11.42
C LEU A 22 -1.83 3.14 12.71
N GLU A 23 -1.75 4.45 12.89
CA GLU A 23 -1.16 5.05 14.08
C GLU A 23 -2.11 6.09 14.66
N SER A 24 -2.26 6.05 15.99
CA SER A 24 -2.98 7.09 16.72
C SER A 24 -2.02 8.20 17.07
N THR A 25 -2.44 9.43 16.86
CA THR A 25 -1.68 10.58 17.35
C THR A 25 -2.27 11.03 18.68
N ALA A 26 -1.41 11.16 19.69
CA ALA A 26 -1.86 11.52 21.02
C ALA A 26 -2.44 12.93 21.07
N GLU A 27 -1.97 13.83 20.21
CA GLU A 27 -2.37 15.23 20.21
C GLU A 27 -3.73 15.49 19.58
N ALA A 28 -4.09 14.71 18.56
CA ALA A 28 -5.29 14.96 17.77
C ALA A 28 -6.40 13.95 18.01
N ALA A 29 -6.19 12.96 18.85
CA ALA A 29 -7.15 11.86 19.08
C ALA A 29 -7.67 11.26 17.77
N CYS A 30 -6.87 11.28 16.72
CA CYS A 30 -7.25 10.73 15.43
C CYS A 30 -6.27 9.65 15.01
N VAL A 31 -6.79 8.73 14.20
CA VAL A 31 -5.99 7.65 13.64
C VAL A 31 -5.56 8.06 12.25
N MET A 32 -4.28 7.86 11.95
CA MET A 32 -3.72 8.16 10.64
C MET A 32 -3.35 6.85 9.95
N LEU A 33 -3.68 6.76 8.68
CA LEU A 33 -3.18 5.70 7.81
C LEU A 33 -1.89 6.21 7.17
N ARG A 34 -0.78 5.59 7.51
CA ARG A 34 0.52 5.97 6.97
C ARG A 34 0.99 4.94 5.97
N CYS A 35 1.45 5.42 4.83
CA CYS A 35 1.95 4.57 3.74
C CYS A 35 3.47 4.69 3.69
N PHE A 36 4.14 3.56 3.53
CA PHE A 36 5.60 3.50 3.59
C PHE A 36 6.18 2.77 2.40
N PHE A 37 7.38 3.18 2.04
CA PHE A 37 8.28 2.41 1.20
C PHE A 37 9.50 2.06 2.06
N GLY A 38 9.60 0.80 2.47
CA GLY A 38 10.61 0.41 3.45
C GLY A 38 10.39 1.15 4.77
N SER A 39 11.39 1.92 5.20
CA SER A 39 11.31 2.71 6.42
C SER A 39 10.90 4.16 6.17
N SER A 40 10.68 4.54 4.91
CA SER A 40 10.37 5.92 4.54
C SER A 40 8.87 6.11 4.36
N GLU A 41 8.32 7.09 5.04
CA GLU A 41 6.92 7.46 4.88
C GLU A 41 6.74 8.21 3.55
N VAL A 42 5.82 7.74 2.72
CA VAL A 42 5.55 8.34 1.41
C VAL A 42 4.18 9.00 1.34
N GLY A 43 3.34 8.82 2.34
CA GLY A 43 2.04 9.49 2.41
C GLY A 43 1.30 9.17 3.68
N GLN A 44 0.29 9.97 3.98
CA GLN A 44 -0.58 9.74 5.14
C GLN A 44 -1.98 10.27 4.86
N PHE A 45 -2.96 9.63 5.48
CA PHE A 45 -4.37 9.99 5.33
C PHE A 45 -5.05 9.90 6.70
N LYS A 46 -6.03 10.76 6.93
CA LYS A 46 -6.88 10.62 8.12
C LYS A 46 -7.77 9.39 7.95
N TRP A 47 -7.74 8.51 8.93
CA TRP A 47 -8.47 7.25 8.85
C TRP A 47 -9.97 7.43 8.67
N ASP A 48 -10.55 8.48 9.25
CA ASP A 48 -11.97 8.76 9.13
C ASP A 48 -12.38 9.22 7.71
N GLU A 49 -11.41 9.59 6.87
CA GLU A 49 -11.65 9.92 5.47
C GLU A 49 -11.40 8.74 4.53
N VAL A 50 -10.91 7.63 5.05
CA VAL A 50 -10.54 6.46 4.26
C VAL A 50 -11.69 5.46 4.25
N ALA A 51 -12.13 5.06 3.06
CA ALA A 51 -13.09 3.98 2.90
C ALA A 51 -12.42 2.61 2.95
N GLY A 52 -11.19 2.53 2.48
CA GLY A 52 -10.43 1.30 2.49
C GLY A 52 -9.11 1.46 1.75
N TYR A 53 -8.32 0.40 1.74
CA TYR A 53 -7.08 0.40 0.97
C TYR A 53 -6.78 -1.02 0.48
N VAL A 54 -5.96 -1.09 -0.56
CA VAL A 54 -5.50 -2.35 -1.13
C VAL A 54 -3.99 -2.27 -1.29
N ILE A 55 -3.30 -3.33 -0.88
CA ILE A 55 -1.87 -3.47 -1.14
C ILE A 55 -1.73 -4.47 -2.29
N GLU A 56 -1.32 -3.96 -3.44
CA GLU A 56 -1.14 -4.80 -4.60
C GLU A 56 0.25 -5.42 -4.59
N ALA A 57 0.31 -6.69 -4.91
CA ALA A 57 1.57 -7.38 -5.03
C ALA A 57 2.40 -6.77 -6.17
N VAL A 58 3.72 -6.91 -6.07
CA VAL A 58 4.61 -6.47 -7.13
C VAL A 58 4.24 -7.22 -8.40
N ARG A 59 4.01 -6.47 -9.48
CA ARG A 59 3.73 -7.08 -10.77
C ARG A 59 4.94 -7.84 -11.27
N LEU A 60 4.69 -9.01 -11.81
CA LEU A 60 5.73 -9.76 -12.48
C LEU A 60 6.14 -9.01 -13.74
N PRO A 61 7.43 -9.02 -14.07
CA PRO A 61 7.86 -8.44 -15.33
C PRO A 61 7.22 -9.23 -16.48
N GLU A 62 6.72 -8.52 -17.46
CA GLU A 62 6.15 -9.15 -18.64
C GLU A 62 7.28 -9.61 -19.56
N GLY A 63 7.14 -10.80 -20.10
CA GLY A 63 8.11 -11.32 -21.04
C GLY A 63 8.27 -12.83 -20.93
N PRO A 64 9.11 -13.43 -21.80
CA PRO A 64 9.38 -14.86 -21.75
C PRO A 64 9.95 -15.26 -20.39
N GLY A 65 9.38 -16.28 -19.78
CA GLY A 65 9.78 -16.73 -18.47
C GLY A 65 9.19 -15.97 -17.30
N ALA A 66 8.46 -14.91 -17.57
CA ALA A 66 7.78 -14.14 -16.53
C ALA A 66 6.41 -14.76 -16.26
N SER A 67 6.40 -15.97 -15.78
CA SER A 67 5.16 -16.67 -15.40
C SER A 67 4.99 -16.63 -13.90
N LEU A 68 3.76 -16.82 -13.46
CA LEU A 68 3.46 -16.91 -12.04
C LEU A 68 4.22 -18.07 -11.40
N GLU A 69 4.38 -19.17 -12.13
CA GLU A 69 5.12 -20.32 -11.64
C GLU A 69 6.59 -20.00 -11.41
N ALA A 70 7.22 -19.32 -12.37
CA ALA A 70 8.62 -18.93 -12.21
C ALA A 70 8.79 -17.96 -11.04
N TRP A 71 7.83 -17.11 -10.83
CA TRP A 71 7.87 -16.16 -9.71
C TRP A 71 7.71 -16.88 -8.37
N GLN A 72 6.82 -17.86 -8.32
CA GLN A 72 6.62 -18.67 -7.12
C GLN A 72 7.85 -19.48 -6.76
N GLU A 73 8.56 -19.99 -7.74
CA GLU A 73 9.82 -20.70 -7.51
C GLU A 73 10.87 -19.82 -6.86
N ARG A 74 10.89 -18.53 -7.21
CA ARG A 74 11.81 -17.59 -6.59
C ARG A 74 11.48 -17.29 -5.13
N LEU A 75 10.20 -17.41 -4.77
CA LEU A 75 9.76 -17.17 -3.40
C LEU A 75 9.96 -18.39 -2.50
N GLN A 76 10.10 -19.55 -3.08
CA GLN A 76 10.35 -20.77 -2.32
C GLN A 76 11.83 -20.88 -1.97
N PRO A 77 12.13 -21.19 -0.73
CA PRO A 77 13.53 -21.37 -0.31
C PRO A 77 14.19 -22.57 -0.96
#